data_b703706c7f2a9003c4e453d2f71837fd
#
_entry.id   b703706c7f2a9003c4e453d2f71837fd
#
_cell.length_a   1.000
_cell.length_b   1.000
_cell.length_c   1.000
_cell.angle_alpha   90.00
_cell.angle_beta   90.00
_cell.angle_gamma   90.00
#
_symmetry.space_group_name_H-M   'P 1'
#
loop_
_entity.id
_entity.type
_entity.pdbx_description
1 polymer ?
#
loop_
_entity_poly.entity_id
_entity_poly.type
_entity_poly.pdbx_seq_one_letter_code
_entity_poly.pdbx_strand_id
1 'polypeptide(L)'
;MPIDRRLPALVAVAALLVAGLGAWLLAGAGGDARRTHVVVDRVPMDEVHPPGTGHPGVVVAHGFAGSAKLMAPFGDTLAARGYVVVLLDFTGHGANTRPLQLGDAGDGALERDLDVAVAHLRSLPDVDPSRISLVGHSMGAGAVTRYAAGHPEINSTVAISLPNASAARPGAPARLLLLVGGLEFRGFRDAAAQAGEPGIPGHHATVIPGAEHVSILFSKRTHRETADFLDGAPGGVLPAPTRRAGGAALLLVAFAAGLVPLARLTLGGAVRGWPRPDWPLLGRITAVAAGAAAVGAVIARFLPTAVVPLALGGYVAALTTITGAVLIAYTRKRRTPVEAGPKRRAFAAPALIVYAAITIAVPLQLGLTHAVPTGTRWWSLAVVWAGFAILAYGSEHAVLPVSVVVVIALVAAAILGLTSSFVLLVAPLLAVLMVWQAMWSAVLHRFAAPRWVIALAGSLLVAWPIAVTLPTVS
;
A
#
# COMPACT_ATOMS: atom_id res chain seq x y z
N MET A 1 0.06 -36.97 -17.08
CA MET A 1 0.81 -37.49 -15.93
C MET A 1 -0.03 -37.22 -14.68
N PRO A 2 -0.38 -38.23 -13.87
CA PRO A 2 -0.99 -37.99 -12.57
C PRO A 2 0.03 -37.24 -11.71
N ILE A 3 -0.38 -36.08 -11.21
CA ILE A 3 0.45 -35.33 -10.25
C ILE A 3 0.64 -36.25 -9.04
N ASP A 4 1.89 -36.57 -8.74
CA ASP A 4 2.27 -37.40 -7.60
C ASP A 4 1.52 -36.90 -6.35
N ARG A 5 0.89 -37.81 -5.59
CA ARG A 5 0.16 -37.46 -4.35
C ARG A 5 1.06 -36.75 -3.33
N ARG A 6 2.37 -36.90 -3.45
CA ARG A 6 3.39 -36.24 -2.59
C ARG A 6 3.60 -34.77 -2.90
N LEU A 7 3.39 -34.32 -4.16
CA LEU A 7 3.66 -32.93 -4.55
C LEU A 7 2.90 -31.87 -3.73
N PRO A 8 1.58 -31.99 -3.46
CA PRO A 8 0.88 -31.00 -2.64
C PRO A 8 1.37 -30.98 -1.18
N ALA A 9 1.78 -32.12 -0.63
CA ALA A 9 2.34 -32.19 0.71
C ALA A 9 3.71 -31.49 0.77
N LEU A 10 4.56 -31.70 -0.24
CA LEU A 10 5.84 -31.01 -0.36
C LEU A 10 5.65 -29.49 -0.51
N VAL A 11 4.68 -29.05 -1.33
CA VAL A 11 4.34 -27.61 -1.47
C VAL A 11 3.84 -27.05 -0.14
N ALA A 12 3.01 -27.77 0.61
CA ALA A 12 2.54 -27.33 1.92
C ALA A 12 3.70 -27.18 2.92
N VAL A 13 4.60 -28.16 2.99
CA VAL A 13 5.80 -28.07 3.85
C VAL A 13 6.69 -26.89 3.45
N ALA A 14 6.98 -26.72 2.16
CA ALA A 14 7.77 -25.59 1.67
C ALA A 14 7.10 -24.26 2.02
N ALA A 15 5.79 -24.13 1.84
CA ALA A 15 5.04 -22.92 2.21
C ALA A 15 5.14 -22.63 3.71
N LEU A 16 5.04 -23.64 4.58
CA LEU A 16 5.20 -23.48 6.03
C LEU A 16 6.61 -23.04 6.41
N LEU A 17 7.64 -23.60 5.78
CA LEU A 17 9.04 -23.18 6.01
C LEU A 17 9.27 -21.72 5.60
N VAL A 18 8.76 -21.33 4.42
CA VAL A 18 8.85 -19.94 3.93
C VAL A 18 8.06 -19.00 4.84
N ALA A 19 6.87 -19.40 5.31
CA ALA A 19 6.09 -18.63 6.28
C ALA A 19 6.83 -18.47 7.61
N GLY A 20 7.46 -19.52 8.12
CA GLY A 20 8.29 -19.50 9.33
C GLY A 20 9.48 -18.53 9.21
N LEU A 21 10.16 -18.55 8.06
CA LEU A 21 11.25 -17.60 7.77
C LEU A 21 10.72 -16.16 7.71
N GLY A 22 9.59 -15.94 7.04
CA GLY A 22 8.95 -14.61 6.98
C GLY A 22 8.57 -14.09 8.36
N ALA A 23 7.95 -14.93 9.20
CA ALA A 23 7.59 -14.59 10.58
C ALA A 23 8.83 -14.30 11.44
N TRP A 24 9.91 -15.07 11.29
CA TRP A 24 11.18 -14.84 11.98
C TRP A 24 11.81 -13.49 11.60
N LEU A 25 11.79 -13.11 10.31
CA LEU A 25 12.27 -11.80 9.87
C LEU A 25 11.45 -10.67 10.51
N LEU A 26 10.12 -10.81 10.55
CA LEU A 26 9.22 -9.82 11.14
C LEU A 26 9.42 -9.70 12.65
N ALA A 27 9.50 -10.81 13.37
CA ALA A 27 9.70 -10.85 14.81
C ALA A 27 11.03 -10.22 15.24
N GLY A 28 12.09 -10.40 14.45
CA GLY A 28 13.38 -9.81 14.73
C GLY A 28 13.58 -8.39 14.19
N ALA A 29 12.55 -7.76 13.59
CA ALA A 29 12.64 -6.38 13.15
C ALA A 29 12.48 -5.43 14.36
N GLY A 30 13.33 -4.41 14.44
CA GLY A 30 13.27 -3.38 15.49
C GLY A 30 14.10 -3.65 16.75
N GLY A 31 14.82 -4.77 16.81
CA GLY A 31 15.75 -5.05 17.93
C GLY A 31 15.05 -5.04 19.30
N ASP A 32 15.72 -4.47 20.31
CA ASP A 32 15.27 -4.47 21.71
C ASP A 32 14.36 -3.25 22.06
N ALA A 33 14.02 -2.42 21.08
CA ALA A 33 13.17 -1.26 21.32
C ALA A 33 11.74 -1.69 21.70
N ARG A 34 11.23 -1.14 22.81
CA ARG A 34 9.84 -1.34 23.24
C ARG A 34 8.88 -0.60 22.29
N ARG A 35 7.79 -1.26 21.92
CA ARG A 35 6.77 -0.69 21.03
C ARG A 35 5.44 -0.63 21.72
N THR A 36 4.76 0.50 21.58
CA THR A 36 3.44 0.75 22.15
C THR A 36 2.56 1.37 21.06
N HIS A 37 1.28 1.01 21.05
CA HIS A 37 0.28 1.66 20.21
C HIS A 37 -0.62 2.51 21.11
N VAL A 38 -0.77 3.78 20.77
CA VAL A 38 -1.60 4.73 21.51
C VAL A 38 -2.52 5.49 20.57
N VAL A 39 -3.60 6.04 21.13
CA VAL A 39 -4.49 6.97 20.43
C VAL A 39 -4.62 8.20 21.31
N VAL A 40 -4.11 9.35 20.86
CA VAL A 40 -4.19 10.62 21.56
C VAL A 40 -4.98 11.58 20.68
N ASP A 41 -6.01 12.21 21.23
CA ASP A 41 -6.91 13.14 20.52
C ASP A 41 -7.38 12.62 19.16
N ARG A 42 -7.70 11.32 19.09
CA ARG A 42 -8.09 10.55 17.89
C ARG A 42 -7.00 10.39 16.84
N VAL A 43 -5.75 10.70 17.14
CA VAL A 43 -4.60 10.41 16.29
C VAL A 43 -3.98 9.10 16.74
N PRO A 44 -4.06 8.02 15.97
CA PRO A 44 -3.37 6.77 16.27
C PRO A 44 -1.87 6.93 16.02
N MET A 45 -1.06 6.41 16.94
CA MET A 45 0.39 6.48 16.87
C MET A 45 1.02 5.17 17.32
N ASP A 46 2.14 4.82 16.70
CA ASP A 46 3.04 3.76 17.15
C ASP A 46 4.27 4.42 17.77
N GLU A 47 4.52 4.16 19.06
CA GLU A 47 5.72 4.60 19.77
C GLU A 47 6.81 3.54 19.70
N VAL A 48 8.06 3.97 19.57
CA VAL A 48 9.25 3.11 19.62
C VAL A 48 10.25 3.70 20.59
N HIS A 49 10.51 2.99 21.67
CA HIS A 49 11.36 3.44 22.78
C HIS A 49 12.65 2.63 22.84
N PRO A 50 13.83 3.24 22.65
CA PRO A 50 15.09 2.60 22.99
C PRO A 50 15.24 2.45 24.51
N PRO A 51 16.15 1.59 25.00
CA PRO A 51 16.44 1.50 26.43
C PRO A 51 17.06 2.79 26.97
N GLY A 52 16.63 3.22 28.17
CA GLY A 52 17.18 4.40 28.88
C GLY A 52 16.18 5.56 28.94
N THR A 53 16.70 6.75 29.26
CA THR A 53 15.91 8.01 29.40
C THR A 53 16.69 9.20 28.86
N GLY A 54 16.02 10.35 28.66
CA GLY A 54 16.65 11.57 28.17
C GLY A 54 17.02 11.53 26.69
N HIS A 55 16.28 10.74 25.94
CA HIS A 55 16.48 10.56 24.50
C HIS A 55 16.00 11.77 23.68
N PRO A 56 16.64 12.09 22.54
CA PRO A 56 16.01 12.98 21.57
C PRO A 56 14.75 12.32 21.02
N GLY A 57 13.74 13.15 20.67
CA GLY A 57 12.49 12.69 20.12
C GLY A 57 12.37 12.95 18.61
N VAL A 58 11.67 12.07 17.90
CA VAL A 58 11.36 12.30 16.49
C VAL A 58 9.93 11.85 16.14
N VAL A 59 9.19 12.73 15.46
CA VAL A 59 7.91 12.37 14.82
C VAL A 59 8.16 11.96 13.38
N VAL A 60 7.62 10.83 12.98
CA VAL A 60 7.73 10.28 11.62
C VAL A 60 6.37 10.26 10.94
N ALA A 61 6.25 10.98 9.83
CA ALA A 61 5.02 11.23 9.09
C ALA A 61 5.02 10.54 7.72
N HIS A 62 3.99 9.76 7.43
CA HIS A 62 3.85 9.02 6.17
C HIS A 62 3.29 9.87 5.02
N GLY A 63 3.41 9.37 3.78
CA GLY A 63 2.83 9.96 2.58
C GLY A 63 1.36 9.57 2.36
N PHE A 64 0.75 10.14 1.31
CA PHE A 64 -0.60 9.79 0.86
C PHE A 64 -0.68 8.28 0.56
N ALA A 65 -1.76 7.65 0.98
CA ALA A 65 -1.94 6.19 0.96
C ALA A 65 -0.94 5.40 1.84
N GLY A 66 -0.19 6.07 2.71
CA GLY A 66 0.70 5.47 3.70
C GLY A 66 0.03 5.21 5.05
N SER A 67 0.85 4.83 6.02
CA SER A 67 0.46 4.64 7.43
C SER A 67 1.70 4.66 8.33
N ALA A 68 1.52 4.76 9.64
CA ALA A 68 2.57 4.58 10.64
C ALA A 68 3.38 3.29 10.41
N LYS A 69 2.70 2.19 10.06
CA LYS A 69 3.35 0.90 9.77
C LYS A 69 4.27 0.93 8.54
N LEU A 70 3.92 1.70 7.51
CA LEU A 70 4.79 1.85 6.34
C LEU A 70 6.11 2.53 6.71
N MET A 71 6.06 3.45 7.68
CA MET A 71 7.23 4.16 8.19
C MET A 71 7.97 3.40 9.31
N ALA A 72 7.49 2.23 9.74
CA ALA A 72 8.11 1.45 10.81
C ALA A 72 9.62 1.17 10.62
N PRO A 73 10.17 0.99 9.38
CA PRO A 73 11.62 0.88 9.19
C PRO A 73 12.40 2.12 9.67
N PHE A 74 11.82 3.34 9.56
CA PHE A 74 12.43 4.55 10.15
C PHE A 74 12.37 4.51 11.67
N GLY A 75 11.27 4.02 12.25
CA GLY A 75 11.19 3.75 13.69
C GLY A 75 12.31 2.82 14.18
N ASP A 76 12.55 1.72 13.44
CA ASP A 76 13.64 0.78 13.75
C ASP A 76 15.02 1.45 13.65
N THR A 77 15.25 2.23 12.58
CA THR A 77 16.51 2.92 12.34
C THR A 77 16.82 3.97 13.40
N LEU A 78 15.85 4.82 13.72
CA LEU A 78 16.03 5.94 14.63
C LEU A 78 16.08 5.49 16.09
N ALA A 79 15.30 4.46 16.47
CA ALA A 79 15.45 3.86 17.79
C ALA A 79 16.82 3.19 17.99
N ALA A 80 17.40 2.58 16.96
CA ALA A 80 18.78 2.06 17.01
C ALA A 80 19.83 3.17 17.16
N ARG A 81 19.47 4.42 16.87
CA ARG A 81 20.28 5.64 17.11
C ARG A 81 19.95 6.33 18.43
N GLY A 82 19.09 5.72 19.26
CA GLY A 82 18.73 6.24 20.57
C GLY A 82 17.65 7.31 20.57
N TYR A 83 16.83 7.43 19.51
CA TYR A 83 15.68 8.30 19.48
C TYR A 83 14.43 7.58 20.00
N VAL A 84 13.61 8.27 20.80
CA VAL A 84 12.22 7.90 20.97
C VAL A 84 11.46 8.36 19.72
N VAL A 85 10.73 7.43 19.09
CA VAL A 85 10.07 7.68 17.81
C VAL A 85 8.57 7.56 17.95
N VAL A 86 7.84 8.56 17.47
CA VAL A 86 6.38 8.53 17.30
C VAL A 86 6.06 8.51 15.81
N LEU A 87 5.44 7.42 15.34
CA LEU A 87 4.95 7.28 13.99
C LEU A 87 3.43 7.47 14.01
N LEU A 88 2.90 8.50 13.37
CA LEU A 88 1.47 8.80 13.41
C LEU A 88 0.73 8.28 12.18
N ASP A 89 -0.57 8.00 12.34
CA ASP A 89 -1.53 7.83 11.24
C ASP A 89 -2.29 9.14 11.06
N PHE A 90 -2.03 9.85 9.97
CA PHE A 90 -2.73 11.08 9.62
C PHE A 90 -4.24 10.87 9.44
N THR A 91 -5.01 11.92 9.65
CA THR A 91 -6.42 12.00 9.28
C THR A 91 -6.69 11.36 7.92
N GLY A 92 -7.65 10.45 7.87
CA GLY A 92 -8.02 9.67 6.68
C GLY A 92 -7.14 8.46 6.37
N HIS A 93 -6.05 8.22 7.09
CA HIS A 93 -5.08 7.17 6.77
C HIS A 93 -4.92 6.15 7.89
N GLY A 94 -4.40 4.98 7.55
CA GLY A 94 -4.08 3.92 8.51
C GLY A 94 -5.25 3.57 9.42
N ALA A 95 -5.02 3.62 10.74
CA ALA A 95 -6.04 3.41 11.76
C ALA A 95 -6.89 4.67 12.07
N ASN A 96 -6.52 5.86 11.52
CA ASN A 96 -7.26 7.09 11.76
C ASN A 96 -8.58 7.09 10.97
N THR A 97 -9.70 7.16 11.69
CA THR A 97 -11.05 7.08 11.11
C THR A 97 -11.65 8.43 10.72
N ARG A 98 -10.98 9.54 11.05
CA ARG A 98 -11.42 10.87 10.61
C ARG A 98 -11.21 11.00 9.11
N PRO A 99 -12.19 11.44 8.31
CA PRO A 99 -12.00 11.62 6.88
C PRO A 99 -11.09 12.83 6.59
N LEU A 100 -10.23 12.70 5.59
CA LEU A 100 -9.39 13.76 5.08
C LEU A 100 -10.20 14.67 4.15
N GLN A 101 -10.13 15.98 4.36
CA GLN A 101 -10.53 16.95 3.36
C GLN A 101 -9.36 17.18 2.39
N LEU A 102 -9.64 17.47 1.14
CA LEU A 102 -8.60 17.77 0.16
C LEU A 102 -8.36 19.28 0.08
N GLY A 103 -7.15 19.67 -0.35
CA GLY A 103 -6.74 21.08 -0.43
C GLY A 103 -6.34 21.66 0.93
N ASP A 104 -6.42 22.99 1.08
CA ASP A 104 -5.92 23.74 2.26
C ASP A 104 -6.51 23.25 3.59
N ALA A 105 -7.79 22.85 3.59
CA ALA A 105 -8.43 22.29 4.78
C ALA A 105 -7.79 20.96 5.21
N GLY A 106 -7.33 20.17 4.24
CA GLY A 106 -6.57 18.95 4.49
C GLY A 106 -5.20 19.25 5.06
N ASP A 107 -4.49 20.21 4.52
CA ASP A 107 -3.18 20.64 5.03
C ASP A 107 -3.28 21.08 6.50
N GLY A 108 -4.28 21.88 6.86
CA GLY A 108 -4.54 22.24 8.26
C GLY A 108 -4.92 21.04 9.15
N ALA A 109 -5.54 19.99 8.61
CA ALA A 109 -5.81 18.76 9.37
C ALA A 109 -4.52 17.99 9.66
N LEU A 110 -3.60 17.89 8.69
CA LEU A 110 -2.30 17.23 8.88
C LEU A 110 -1.43 17.97 9.90
N GLU A 111 -1.45 19.31 9.89
CA GLU A 111 -0.71 20.11 10.87
C GLU A 111 -1.25 19.94 12.28
N ARG A 112 -2.59 19.90 12.46
CA ARG A 112 -3.20 19.56 13.76
C ARG A 112 -2.82 18.16 14.27
N ASP A 113 -2.71 17.17 13.37
CA ASP A 113 -2.26 15.83 13.76
C ASP A 113 -0.78 15.85 14.18
N LEU A 114 0.05 16.71 13.56
CA LEU A 114 1.44 16.93 14.00
C LEU A 114 1.52 17.65 15.34
N ASP A 115 0.66 18.63 15.62
CA ASP A 115 0.57 19.27 16.95
C ASP A 115 0.34 18.23 18.03
N VAL A 116 -0.63 17.35 17.83
CA VAL A 116 -0.93 16.26 18.78
C VAL A 116 0.27 15.33 18.95
N ALA A 117 0.91 14.92 17.84
CA ALA A 117 2.03 13.98 17.88
C ALA A 117 3.29 14.61 18.54
N VAL A 118 3.60 15.88 18.26
CA VAL A 118 4.72 16.59 18.86
C VAL A 118 4.47 16.86 20.35
N ALA A 119 3.27 17.30 20.72
CA ALA A 119 2.91 17.51 22.13
C ALA A 119 2.97 16.19 22.93
N HIS A 120 2.47 15.10 22.33
CA HIS A 120 2.54 13.77 22.95
C HIS A 120 4.00 13.32 23.13
N LEU A 121 4.82 13.40 22.07
CA LEU A 121 6.24 13.03 22.14
C LEU A 121 6.98 13.81 23.23
N ARG A 122 6.73 15.12 23.36
CA ARG A 122 7.32 15.97 24.40
C ARG A 122 6.90 15.59 25.82
N SER A 123 5.74 14.96 25.99
CA SER A 123 5.21 14.55 27.30
C SER A 123 5.76 13.21 27.79
N LEU A 124 6.44 12.45 26.93
CA LEU A 124 6.97 11.13 27.29
C LEU A 124 8.14 11.24 28.29
N PRO A 125 8.17 10.43 29.34
CA PRO A 125 9.12 10.58 30.46
C PRO A 125 10.57 10.25 30.08
N ASP A 126 10.80 9.52 28.98
CA ASP A 126 12.09 9.13 28.47
C ASP A 126 12.60 10.08 27.36
N VAL A 127 11.86 11.13 27.00
CA VAL A 127 12.21 12.10 25.97
C VAL A 127 12.79 13.36 26.58
N ASP A 128 13.83 13.91 25.93
CA ASP A 128 14.30 15.29 26.15
C ASP A 128 13.43 16.24 25.30
N PRO A 129 12.50 17.00 25.89
CA PRO A 129 11.55 17.83 25.16
C PRO A 129 12.20 19.01 24.40
N SER A 130 13.46 19.31 24.67
CA SER A 130 14.22 20.34 23.96
C SER A 130 14.84 19.83 22.66
N ARG A 131 14.85 18.50 22.40
CA ARG A 131 15.51 17.87 21.25
C ARG A 131 14.50 17.11 20.38
N ILE A 132 13.59 17.85 19.74
CA ILE A 132 12.53 17.28 18.89
C ILE A 132 12.85 17.53 17.42
N SER A 133 12.74 16.48 16.61
CA SER A 133 12.93 16.52 15.16
C SER A 133 11.76 15.89 14.42
N LEU A 134 11.65 16.17 13.11
CA LEU A 134 10.59 15.66 12.26
C LEU A 134 11.18 14.96 11.03
N VAL A 135 10.54 13.86 10.64
CA VAL A 135 10.83 13.14 9.38
C VAL A 135 9.51 12.93 8.64
N GLY A 136 9.43 13.28 7.37
CA GLY A 136 8.23 13.07 6.58
C GLY A 136 8.52 12.53 5.19
N HIS A 137 7.55 11.78 4.64
CA HIS A 137 7.61 11.28 3.26
C HIS A 137 6.46 11.86 2.43
N SER A 138 6.74 12.35 1.23
CA SER A 138 5.73 12.80 0.26
C SER A 138 4.75 13.82 0.87
N MET A 139 3.47 13.52 0.97
CA MET A 139 2.48 14.35 1.69
C MET A 139 2.97 14.72 3.10
N GLY A 140 3.50 13.74 3.85
CA GLY A 140 4.09 13.96 5.17
C GLY A 140 5.34 14.84 5.12
N ALA A 141 6.16 14.78 4.06
CA ALA A 141 7.30 15.69 3.88
C ALA A 141 6.82 17.14 3.74
N GLY A 142 5.77 17.38 2.96
CA GLY A 142 5.12 18.69 2.88
C GLY A 142 4.61 19.17 4.24
N ALA A 143 3.90 18.32 4.96
CA ALA A 143 3.33 18.64 6.26
C ALA A 143 4.40 18.98 7.31
N VAL A 144 5.44 18.12 7.48
CA VAL A 144 6.50 18.37 8.47
C VAL A 144 7.35 19.61 8.12
N THR A 145 7.53 19.91 6.81
CA THR A 145 8.28 21.07 6.38
C THR A 145 7.52 22.36 6.68
N ARG A 146 6.22 22.42 6.36
CA ARG A 146 5.36 23.57 6.70
C ARG A 146 5.27 23.76 8.21
N TYR A 147 5.04 22.67 8.94
CA TYR A 147 4.97 22.69 10.40
C TYR A 147 6.25 23.27 11.00
N ALA A 148 7.41 22.72 10.67
CA ALA A 148 8.68 23.17 11.19
C ALA A 148 9.05 24.63 10.77
N ALA A 149 8.55 25.09 9.62
CA ALA A 149 8.73 26.49 9.21
C ALA A 149 7.97 27.48 10.12
N GLY A 150 6.91 27.05 10.80
CA GLY A 150 6.17 27.81 11.81
C GLY A 150 6.62 27.56 13.26
N HIS A 151 7.48 26.56 13.50
CA HIS A 151 7.89 26.09 14.83
C HIS A 151 9.42 26.06 14.94
N PRO A 152 10.05 27.21 15.23
CA PRO A 152 11.53 27.34 15.25
C PRO A 152 12.20 26.50 16.36
N GLU A 153 11.44 26.00 17.32
CA GLU A 153 11.89 25.08 18.35
C GLU A 153 12.09 23.63 17.85
N ILE A 154 11.74 23.32 16.60
CA ILE A 154 12.06 22.03 15.97
C ILE A 154 13.52 22.01 15.53
N ASN A 155 14.29 21.06 16.09
CA ASN A 155 15.75 21.00 15.89
C ASN A 155 16.17 20.70 14.46
N SER A 156 15.51 19.75 13.81
CA SER A 156 15.85 19.29 12.46
C SER A 156 14.62 18.71 11.76
N THR A 157 14.57 18.89 10.45
CA THR A 157 13.51 18.34 9.61
C THR A 157 14.11 17.56 8.44
N VAL A 158 13.60 16.38 8.18
CA VAL A 158 13.96 15.57 7.02
C VAL A 158 12.73 15.37 6.13
N ALA A 159 12.79 15.90 4.92
CA ALA A 159 11.75 15.82 3.90
C ALA A 159 12.15 14.84 2.81
N ILE A 160 11.54 13.66 2.81
CA ILE A 160 11.78 12.60 1.81
C ILE A 160 10.73 12.76 0.72
N SER A 161 11.17 12.98 -0.53
CA SER A 161 10.27 13.17 -1.68
C SER A 161 9.30 14.35 -1.48
N LEU A 162 9.84 15.53 -1.19
CA LEU A 162 9.04 16.77 -1.01
C LEU A 162 8.21 17.05 -2.27
N PRO A 163 6.86 17.17 -2.17
CA PRO A 163 6.03 17.34 -3.37
C PRO A 163 6.05 18.76 -3.93
N ASN A 164 6.33 19.76 -3.09
CA ASN A 164 6.32 21.17 -3.48
C ASN A 164 7.33 21.99 -2.65
N ALA A 165 8.18 22.74 -3.32
CA ALA A 165 9.20 23.57 -2.68
C ALA A 165 8.61 24.72 -1.84
N SER A 166 7.37 25.17 -2.12
CA SER A 166 6.73 26.25 -1.35
C SER A 166 6.51 25.91 0.14
N ALA A 167 6.61 24.63 0.52
CA ALA A 167 6.59 24.21 1.92
C ALA A 167 7.84 24.70 2.70
N ALA A 168 8.96 24.94 2.03
CA ALA A 168 10.20 25.44 2.60
C ALA A 168 10.38 26.93 2.24
N ARG A 169 10.86 27.73 3.20
CA ARG A 169 11.22 29.13 3.02
C ARG A 169 12.70 29.33 3.32
N PRO A 170 13.38 30.35 2.79
CA PRO A 170 14.76 30.64 3.18
C PRO A 170 14.88 30.79 4.71
N GLY A 171 15.71 29.97 5.35
CA GLY A 171 15.91 29.96 6.80
C GLY A 171 14.80 29.31 7.65
N ALA A 172 13.75 28.74 7.01
CA ALA A 172 12.69 28.03 7.72
C ALA A 172 12.17 26.81 6.92
N PRO A 173 12.33 25.59 7.45
CA PRO A 173 12.95 25.21 8.74
C PRO A 173 14.44 25.56 8.83
N ALA A 174 14.94 25.84 10.03
CA ALA A 174 16.35 26.24 10.22
C ALA A 174 17.37 25.18 9.80
N ARG A 175 17.00 23.87 9.97
CA ARG A 175 17.81 22.71 9.51
C ARG A 175 16.90 21.77 8.73
N LEU A 176 17.10 21.69 7.41
CA LEU A 176 16.29 20.90 6.49
C LEU A 176 17.17 19.99 5.61
N LEU A 177 16.94 18.68 5.68
CA LEU A 177 17.47 17.73 4.73
C LEU A 177 16.37 17.30 3.75
N LEU A 178 16.64 17.45 2.46
CA LEU A 178 15.76 17.01 1.37
C LEU A 178 16.37 15.77 0.74
N LEU A 179 15.63 14.65 0.75
CA LEU A 179 16.02 13.40 0.09
C LEU A 179 15.06 13.12 -1.04
N VAL A 180 15.57 12.88 -2.25
CA VAL A 180 14.76 12.57 -3.43
C VAL A 180 15.35 11.42 -4.21
N GLY A 181 14.52 10.52 -4.74
CA GLY A 181 14.97 9.41 -5.58
C GLY A 181 15.38 9.87 -6.98
N GLY A 182 16.49 9.30 -7.49
CA GLY A 182 16.96 9.61 -8.84
C GLY A 182 16.01 9.19 -9.96
N LEU A 183 15.09 8.24 -9.68
CA LEU A 183 14.07 7.75 -10.59
C LEU A 183 12.67 8.33 -10.32
N GLU A 184 12.54 9.28 -9.40
CA GLU A 184 11.27 9.93 -9.12
C GLU A 184 10.80 10.83 -10.27
N PHE A 185 9.50 11.17 -10.30
CA PHE A 185 8.95 12.15 -11.21
C PHE A 185 9.67 13.50 -11.08
N ARG A 186 9.80 14.17 -12.21
CA ARG A 186 10.54 15.43 -12.30
C ARG A 186 10.10 16.45 -11.23
N GLY A 187 8.79 16.59 -10.98
CA GLY A 187 8.27 17.55 -9.99
C GLY A 187 8.87 17.38 -8.58
N PHE A 188 9.08 16.16 -8.09
CA PHE A 188 9.71 15.91 -6.79
C PHE A 188 11.20 16.30 -6.81
N ARG A 189 11.90 16.00 -7.92
CA ARG A 189 13.32 16.36 -8.05
C ARG A 189 13.51 17.86 -8.15
N ASP A 190 12.66 18.55 -8.91
CA ASP A 190 12.68 20.01 -9.04
C ASP A 190 12.34 20.69 -7.71
N ALA A 191 11.37 20.15 -6.95
CA ALA A 191 11.02 20.66 -5.61
C ALA A 191 12.19 20.51 -4.62
N ALA A 192 12.87 19.36 -4.61
CA ALA A 192 14.03 19.15 -3.76
C ALA A 192 15.21 20.04 -4.15
N ALA A 193 15.47 20.23 -5.44
CA ALA A 193 16.52 21.12 -5.94
C ALA A 193 16.24 22.58 -5.57
N GLN A 194 15.01 23.05 -5.72
CA GLN A 194 14.60 24.41 -5.41
C GLN A 194 14.67 24.70 -3.90
N ALA A 195 14.12 23.80 -3.07
CA ALA A 195 14.11 23.98 -1.61
C ALA A 195 15.49 23.80 -0.96
N GLY A 196 16.40 23.07 -1.62
CA GLY A 196 17.79 22.85 -1.18
C GLY A 196 18.82 23.59 -2.02
N GLU A 197 18.43 24.70 -2.68
CA GLU A 197 19.34 25.49 -3.52
C GLU A 197 20.60 25.91 -2.76
N PRO A 198 21.79 25.75 -3.37
CA PRO A 198 23.03 26.21 -2.77
C PRO A 198 22.96 27.71 -2.41
N GLY A 199 23.22 28.02 -1.13
CA GLY A 199 23.11 29.40 -0.61
C GLY A 199 21.93 29.59 0.35
N ILE A 200 20.99 28.65 0.46
CA ILE A 200 20.00 28.66 1.55
C ILE A 200 20.64 28.07 2.81
N PRO A 201 20.89 28.87 3.86
CA PRO A 201 21.53 28.37 5.06
C PRO A 201 20.73 27.26 5.74
N GLY A 202 21.39 26.16 6.12
CA GLY A 202 20.79 25.04 6.85
C GLY A 202 19.95 24.07 5.99
N HIS A 203 19.82 24.33 4.68
CA HIS A 203 19.11 23.43 3.75
C HIS A 203 20.11 22.60 2.93
N HIS A 204 19.86 21.28 2.84
CA HIS A 204 20.69 20.35 2.09
C HIS A 204 19.80 19.43 1.26
N ALA A 205 20.12 19.22 -0.01
CA ALA A 205 19.44 18.28 -0.87
C ALA A 205 20.37 17.14 -1.30
N THR A 206 19.89 15.90 -1.21
CA THR A 206 20.62 14.70 -1.62
C THR A 206 19.75 13.83 -2.53
N VAL A 207 20.30 13.47 -3.68
CA VAL A 207 19.66 12.51 -4.59
C VAL A 207 20.06 11.09 -4.21
N ILE A 208 19.08 10.20 -4.06
CA ILE A 208 19.27 8.76 -3.76
C ILE A 208 19.26 7.99 -5.09
N PRO A 209 20.42 7.52 -5.58
CA PRO A 209 20.48 6.84 -6.88
C PRO A 209 19.64 5.56 -6.91
N GLY A 210 18.97 5.31 -8.05
CA GLY A 210 18.22 4.08 -8.27
C GLY A 210 16.93 3.93 -7.44
N ALA A 211 16.60 4.91 -6.61
CA ALA A 211 15.36 4.93 -5.85
C ALA A 211 14.25 5.67 -6.62
N GLU A 212 13.04 5.16 -6.54
CA GLU A 212 11.81 5.83 -6.96
C GLU A 212 10.97 6.20 -5.71
N HIS A 213 9.80 6.76 -5.91
CA HIS A 213 9.00 7.39 -4.86
C HIS A 213 8.69 6.49 -3.63
N VAL A 214 8.53 5.19 -3.82
CA VAL A 214 8.21 4.24 -2.73
C VAL A 214 9.47 3.51 -2.25
N SER A 215 10.33 3.07 -3.17
CA SER A 215 11.53 2.31 -2.82
C SER A 215 12.56 3.13 -2.05
N ILE A 216 12.51 4.46 -2.13
CA ILE A 216 13.32 5.37 -1.33
C ILE A 216 13.15 5.13 0.18
N LEU A 217 11.94 4.71 0.61
CA LEU A 217 11.63 4.38 2.01
C LEU A 217 12.38 3.13 2.53
N PHE A 218 12.87 2.30 1.62
CA PHE A 218 13.57 1.05 1.93
C PHE A 218 15.07 1.10 1.54
N SER A 219 15.55 2.27 1.09
CA SER A 219 16.95 2.47 0.74
C SER A 219 17.81 2.60 1.98
N LYS A 220 18.86 1.77 2.09
CA LYS A 220 19.86 1.88 3.18
C LYS A 220 20.50 3.27 3.22
N ARG A 221 20.68 3.90 2.06
CA ARG A 221 21.27 5.24 1.96
C ARG A 221 20.31 6.30 2.53
N THR A 222 19.02 6.23 2.19
CA THR A 222 18.00 7.14 2.76
C THR A 222 18.01 7.09 4.29
N HIS A 223 18.00 5.88 4.85
CA HIS A 223 18.04 5.69 6.31
C HIS A 223 19.30 6.24 6.95
N ARG A 224 20.45 6.03 6.30
CA ARG A 224 21.73 6.55 6.79
C ARG A 224 21.79 8.06 6.74
N GLU A 225 21.48 8.67 5.60
CA GLU A 225 21.46 10.14 5.43
C GLU A 225 20.51 10.80 6.46
N THR A 226 19.33 10.18 6.69
CA THR A 226 18.37 10.64 7.71
C THR A 226 18.97 10.60 9.11
N ALA A 227 19.52 9.47 9.53
CA ALA A 227 20.08 9.30 10.86
C ALA A 227 21.30 10.20 11.10
N ASP A 228 22.24 10.22 10.15
CA ASP A 228 23.47 11.00 10.25
C ASP A 228 23.19 12.52 10.29
N PHE A 229 22.17 12.97 9.55
CA PHE A 229 21.74 14.38 9.60
C PHE A 229 21.11 14.77 10.95
N LEU A 230 20.28 13.89 11.53
CA LEU A 230 19.67 14.12 12.83
C LEU A 230 20.71 14.14 13.96
N ASP A 231 21.65 13.20 13.92
CA ASP A 231 22.75 13.11 14.90
C ASP A 231 23.80 14.22 14.75
N GLY A 232 23.90 14.82 13.56
CA GLY A 232 24.97 15.76 13.21
C GLY A 232 26.33 15.11 12.95
N ALA A 233 26.41 13.78 12.93
CA ALA A 233 27.61 13.01 12.69
C ALA A 233 27.32 11.63 12.09
N PRO A 234 28.17 11.11 11.18
CA PRO A 234 28.03 9.76 10.69
C PRO A 234 28.36 8.73 11.78
N GLY A 235 27.67 7.58 11.77
CA GLY A 235 28.02 6.52 12.72
C GLY A 235 27.07 5.33 12.75
N GLY A 236 27.42 4.34 13.55
CA GLY A 236 26.62 3.19 13.97
C GLY A 236 26.17 2.21 12.88
N VAL A 237 25.77 1.02 13.33
CA VAL A 237 25.16 -0.01 12.49
C VAL A 237 23.65 0.19 12.51
N LEU A 238 23.04 0.28 11.33
CA LEU A 238 21.61 0.46 11.19
C LEU A 238 20.92 -0.88 10.85
N PRO A 239 19.69 -1.09 11.35
CA PRO A 239 18.86 -2.22 10.92
C PRO A 239 18.64 -2.18 9.41
N ALA A 240 18.43 -3.36 8.80
CA ALA A 240 18.11 -3.44 7.39
C ALA A 240 16.66 -2.91 7.15
N PRO A 241 16.47 -1.81 6.42
CA PRO A 241 15.15 -1.20 6.22
C PRO A 241 14.18 -2.10 5.44
N THR A 242 14.72 -3.07 4.67
CA THR A 242 13.94 -4.05 3.90
C THR A 242 13.48 -5.26 4.72
N ARG A 243 13.90 -5.39 5.99
CA ARG A 243 13.63 -6.62 6.78
C ARG A 243 12.14 -6.90 6.95
N ARG A 244 11.35 -5.85 7.27
CA ARG A 244 9.88 -5.98 7.42
C ARG A 244 9.21 -6.30 6.09
N ALA A 245 9.55 -5.57 5.03
CA ALA A 245 9.03 -5.81 3.69
C ALA A 245 9.42 -7.20 3.16
N GLY A 246 10.65 -7.65 3.42
CA GLY A 246 11.12 -8.99 3.06
C GLY A 246 10.34 -10.09 3.79
N GLY A 247 10.08 -9.92 5.09
CA GLY A 247 9.27 -10.85 5.87
C GLY A 247 7.83 -10.92 5.35
N ALA A 248 7.21 -9.77 5.05
CA ALA A 248 5.88 -9.71 4.44
C ALA A 248 5.84 -10.37 3.05
N ALA A 249 6.84 -10.13 2.22
CA ALA A 249 6.95 -10.75 0.89
C ALA A 249 7.06 -12.27 0.99
N LEU A 250 7.84 -12.81 1.93
CA LEU A 250 7.91 -14.25 2.16
C LEU A 250 6.57 -14.82 2.61
N LEU A 251 5.83 -14.13 3.47
CA LEU A 251 4.47 -14.55 3.85
C LEU A 251 3.53 -14.55 2.65
N LEU A 252 3.59 -13.52 1.78
CA LEU A 252 2.80 -13.47 0.54
C LEU A 252 3.11 -14.66 -0.37
N VAL A 253 4.39 -15.01 -0.55
CA VAL A 253 4.82 -16.17 -1.34
C VAL A 253 4.34 -17.48 -0.69
N ALA A 254 4.46 -17.61 0.62
CA ALA A 254 4.01 -18.78 1.35
C ALA A 254 2.50 -19.01 1.22
N PHE A 255 1.70 -17.96 1.39
CA PHE A 255 0.25 -18.04 1.22
C PHE A 255 -0.15 -18.29 -0.25
N ALA A 256 0.56 -17.69 -1.22
CA ALA A 256 0.32 -17.98 -2.63
C ALA A 256 0.58 -19.46 -2.97
N ALA A 257 1.67 -20.02 -2.46
CA ALA A 257 1.98 -21.45 -2.62
C ALA A 257 0.96 -22.36 -1.90
N GLY A 258 0.52 -21.96 -0.70
CA GLY A 258 -0.48 -22.64 0.11
C GLY A 258 -1.87 -22.76 -0.54
N LEU A 259 -2.17 -21.92 -1.55
CA LEU A 259 -3.42 -22.03 -2.31
C LEU A 259 -3.57 -23.40 -2.98
N VAL A 260 -2.49 -23.97 -3.49
CA VAL A 260 -2.53 -25.27 -4.22
C VAL A 260 -2.98 -26.42 -3.31
N PRO A 261 -2.34 -26.69 -2.15
CA PRO A 261 -2.81 -27.74 -1.25
C PRO A 261 -4.21 -27.44 -0.69
N LEU A 262 -4.54 -26.17 -0.38
CA LEU A 262 -5.87 -25.80 0.10
C LEU A 262 -6.95 -26.07 -0.96
N ALA A 263 -6.75 -25.64 -2.20
CA ALA A 263 -7.68 -25.90 -3.30
C ALA A 263 -7.88 -27.41 -3.51
N ARG A 264 -6.81 -28.20 -3.40
CA ARG A 264 -6.92 -29.67 -3.49
C ARG A 264 -7.73 -30.28 -2.34
N LEU A 265 -7.52 -29.81 -1.11
CA LEU A 265 -8.25 -30.29 0.06
C LEU A 265 -9.75 -29.95 0.00
N THR A 266 -10.07 -28.73 -0.41
CA THR A 266 -11.45 -28.20 -0.37
C THR A 266 -12.27 -28.55 -1.60
N LEU A 267 -11.68 -28.49 -2.80
CA LEU A 267 -12.37 -28.75 -4.07
C LEU A 267 -12.26 -30.20 -4.48
N GLY A 268 -11.17 -30.90 -4.08
CA GLY A 268 -10.91 -32.29 -4.51
C GLY A 268 -10.69 -32.39 -6.03
N GLY A 269 -10.74 -33.61 -6.53
CA GLY A 269 -10.77 -33.85 -7.97
C GLY A 269 -9.42 -33.86 -8.69
N ALA A 270 -9.45 -34.21 -9.98
CA ALA A 270 -8.28 -34.20 -10.84
C ALA A 270 -7.94 -32.75 -11.23
N VAL A 271 -6.66 -32.41 -11.10
CA VAL A 271 -6.15 -31.13 -11.59
C VAL A 271 -6.19 -31.12 -13.11
N ARG A 272 -6.93 -30.20 -13.70
CA ARG A 272 -7.00 -30.02 -15.15
C ARG A 272 -5.64 -29.55 -15.68
N GLY A 273 -5.30 -29.93 -16.93
CA GLY A 273 -4.18 -29.33 -17.65
C GLY A 273 -4.35 -27.83 -17.81
N TRP A 274 -3.26 -27.14 -18.13
CA TRP A 274 -3.37 -25.73 -18.51
C TRP A 274 -4.19 -25.63 -19.80
N PRO A 275 -5.25 -24.80 -19.86
CA PRO A 275 -6.03 -24.63 -21.06
C PRO A 275 -5.13 -24.04 -22.18
N ARG A 276 -5.26 -24.55 -23.38
CA ARG A 276 -4.64 -23.91 -24.55
C ARG A 276 -5.36 -22.57 -24.77
N PRO A 277 -4.61 -21.48 -24.99
CA PRO A 277 -5.24 -20.18 -25.21
C PRO A 277 -5.97 -20.17 -26.58
N ASP A 278 -7.24 -19.79 -26.55
CA ASP A 278 -8.00 -19.44 -27.74
C ASP A 278 -7.70 -17.97 -28.07
N TRP A 279 -6.64 -17.75 -28.85
CA TRP A 279 -6.16 -16.40 -29.18
C TRP A 279 -7.21 -15.51 -29.83
N PRO A 280 -8.04 -15.99 -30.80
CA PRO A 280 -9.13 -15.22 -31.38
C PRO A 280 -10.16 -14.79 -30.33
N LEU A 281 -10.54 -15.66 -29.42
CA LEU A 281 -11.48 -15.35 -28.35
C LEU A 281 -10.89 -14.35 -27.35
N LEU A 282 -9.66 -14.59 -26.93
CA LEU A 282 -8.93 -13.67 -26.02
C LEU A 282 -8.81 -12.27 -26.64
N GLY A 283 -8.44 -12.18 -27.92
CA GLY A 283 -8.36 -10.90 -28.65
C GLY A 283 -9.71 -10.16 -28.68
N ARG A 284 -10.82 -10.88 -28.96
CA ARG A 284 -12.17 -10.26 -28.96
C ARG A 284 -12.58 -9.77 -27.56
N ILE A 285 -12.38 -10.57 -26.52
CA ILE A 285 -12.68 -10.17 -25.13
C ILE A 285 -11.88 -8.93 -24.74
N THR A 286 -10.57 -8.93 -25.10
CA THR A 286 -9.67 -7.79 -24.83
C THR A 286 -10.10 -6.53 -25.56
N ALA A 287 -10.51 -6.63 -26.84
CA ALA A 287 -10.99 -5.49 -27.61
C ALA A 287 -12.31 -4.91 -27.03
N VAL A 288 -13.25 -5.79 -26.63
CA VAL A 288 -14.47 -5.36 -25.97
C VAL A 288 -14.16 -4.70 -24.62
N ALA A 289 -13.21 -5.28 -23.84
CA ALA A 289 -12.76 -4.68 -22.58
C ALA A 289 -12.15 -3.29 -22.80
N ALA A 290 -11.35 -3.10 -23.84
CA ALA A 290 -10.72 -1.81 -24.14
C ALA A 290 -11.79 -0.72 -24.45
N GLY A 291 -12.76 -1.02 -25.31
CA GLY A 291 -13.87 -0.11 -25.57
C GLY A 291 -14.71 0.17 -24.33
N ALA A 292 -15.05 -0.87 -23.56
CA ALA A 292 -15.82 -0.73 -22.33
C ALA A 292 -15.07 0.07 -21.24
N ALA A 293 -13.76 -0.14 -21.10
CA ALA A 293 -12.94 0.60 -20.13
C ALA A 293 -12.78 2.06 -20.54
N ALA A 294 -12.59 2.36 -21.83
CA ALA A 294 -12.51 3.74 -22.32
C ALA A 294 -13.83 4.50 -22.06
N VAL A 295 -14.96 3.91 -22.44
CA VAL A 295 -16.29 4.50 -22.17
C VAL A 295 -16.56 4.56 -20.66
N GLY A 296 -16.22 3.51 -19.92
CA GLY A 296 -16.37 3.44 -18.47
C GLY A 296 -15.57 4.51 -17.74
N ALA A 297 -14.35 4.82 -18.18
CA ALA A 297 -13.54 5.89 -17.63
C ALA A 297 -14.19 7.28 -17.78
N VAL A 298 -14.76 7.54 -18.95
CA VAL A 298 -15.51 8.78 -19.20
C VAL A 298 -16.77 8.84 -18.34
N ILE A 299 -17.59 7.77 -18.33
CA ILE A 299 -18.82 7.72 -17.54
C ILE A 299 -18.52 7.88 -16.06
N ALA A 300 -17.49 7.19 -15.51
CA ALA A 300 -17.09 7.26 -14.10
C ALA A 300 -16.79 8.70 -13.65
N ARG A 301 -16.33 9.59 -14.54
CA ARG A 301 -16.06 11.00 -14.24
C ARG A 301 -17.34 11.78 -13.88
N PHE A 302 -18.48 11.37 -14.44
CA PHE A 302 -19.78 12.05 -14.26
C PHE A 302 -20.66 11.36 -13.22
N LEU A 303 -20.26 10.20 -12.70
CA LEU A 303 -21.01 9.53 -11.64
C LEU A 303 -20.67 10.15 -10.26
N PRO A 304 -21.61 10.08 -9.29
CA PRO A 304 -21.37 10.55 -7.92
C PRO A 304 -20.45 9.61 -7.14
N THR A 305 -19.21 9.46 -7.63
CA THR A 305 -18.24 8.50 -7.07
C THR A 305 -17.77 8.88 -5.66
N ALA A 306 -18.00 10.13 -5.24
CA ALA A 306 -17.71 10.62 -3.88
C ALA A 306 -18.61 9.96 -2.79
N VAL A 307 -19.70 9.29 -3.16
CA VAL A 307 -20.51 8.48 -2.22
C VAL A 307 -19.67 7.36 -1.58
N VAL A 308 -18.65 6.88 -2.28
CA VAL A 308 -17.65 5.98 -1.69
C VAL A 308 -16.59 6.84 -0.99
N PRO A 309 -16.56 6.88 0.35
CA PRO A 309 -15.68 7.77 1.11
C PRO A 309 -14.23 7.27 1.10
N LEU A 310 -13.68 7.07 -0.09
CA LEU A 310 -12.33 6.57 -0.33
C LEU A 310 -11.78 7.30 -1.56
N ALA A 311 -10.66 7.98 -1.41
CA ALA A 311 -10.02 8.66 -2.52
C ALA A 311 -9.84 7.71 -3.70
N LEU A 312 -10.30 8.10 -4.88
CA LEU A 312 -10.27 7.27 -6.10
C LEU A 312 -11.13 5.99 -6.06
N GLY A 313 -11.51 5.50 -4.86
CA GLY A 313 -12.18 4.20 -4.71
C GLY A 313 -13.48 4.10 -5.50
N GLY A 314 -14.30 5.15 -5.44
CA GLY A 314 -15.55 5.20 -6.20
C GLY A 314 -15.34 5.23 -7.71
N TYR A 315 -14.34 5.98 -8.20
CA TYR A 315 -14.00 6.02 -9.63
C TYR A 315 -13.54 4.64 -10.14
N VAL A 316 -12.64 3.99 -9.40
CA VAL A 316 -12.13 2.65 -9.74
C VAL A 316 -13.25 1.62 -9.71
N ALA A 317 -14.14 1.67 -8.70
CA ALA A 317 -15.29 0.77 -8.60
C ALA A 317 -16.26 0.97 -9.77
N ALA A 318 -16.55 2.21 -10.17
CA ALA A 318 -17.41 2.52 -11.32
C ALA A 318 -16.83 1.99 -12.63
N LEU A 319 -15.55 2.31 -12.90
CA LEU A 319 -14.84 1.85 -14.10
C LEU A 319 -14.85 0.32 -14.21
N THR A 320 -14.48 -0.37 -13.12
CA THR A 320 -14.40 -1.85 -13.12
C THR A 320 -15.77 -2.50 -13.22
N THR A 321 -16.80 -1.92 -12.58
CA THR A 321 -18.19 -2.38 -12.68
C THR A 321 -18.72 -2.25 -14.11
N ILE A 322 -18.55 -1.08 -14.74
CA ILE A 322 -19.03 -0.83 -16.11
C ILE A 322 -18.34 -1.79 -17.09
N THR A 323 -17.01 -1.87 -17.01
CA THR A 323 -16.22 -2.76 -17.87
C THR A 323 -16.63 -4.22 -17.70
N GLY A 324 -16.79 -4.67 -16.46
CA GLY A 324 -17.19 -6.04 -16.15
C GLY A 324 -18.62 -6.35 -16.57
N ALA A 325 -19.56 -5.42 -16.40
CA ALA A 325 -20.95 -5.58 -16.85
C ALA A 325 -21.08 -5.75 -18.37
N VAL A 326 -20.34 -4.95 -19.14
CA VAL A 326 -20.25 -5.08 -20.61
C VAL A 326 -19.68 -6.44 -20.99
N LEU A 327 -18.60 -6.89 -20.33
CA LEU A 327 -18.01 -8.20 -20.56
C LEU A 327 -18.98 -9.35 -20.21
N ILE A 328 -19.73 -9.22 -19.12
CA ILE A 328 -20.77 -10.20 -18.76
C ILE A 328 -21.84 -10.28 -19.84
N ALA A 329 -22.35 -9.14 -20.33
CA ALA A 329 -23.34 -9.11 -21.39
C ALA A 329 -22.80 -9.74 -22.68
N TYR A 330 -21.55 -9.43 -23.06
CA TYR A 330 -20.89 -9.99 -24.25
C TYR A 330 -20.68 -11.50 -24.17
N THR A 331 -20.23 -12.00 -22.99
CA THR A 331 -19.90 -13.42 -22.83
C THR A 331 -21.14 -14.28 -22.51
N ARG A 332 -22.28 -13.69 -22.08
CA ARG A 332 -23.48 -14.41 -21.62
C ARG A 332 -23.97 -15.48 -22.61
N LYS A 333 -24.02 -15.20 -23.91
CA LYS A 333 -24.50 -16.13 -24.94
C LYS A 333 -23.53 -17.31 -25.20
N ARG A 334 -22.31 -17.26 -24.71
CA ARG A 334 -21.24 -18.25 -24.91
C ARG A 334 -21.00 -19.11 -23.67
N ARG A 335 -21.77 -18.86 -22.58
CA ARG A 335 -21.58 -19.56 -21.31
C ARG A 335 -22.18 -20.96 -21.37
N THR A 336 -21.36 -21.97 -21.24
CA THR A 336 -21.84 -23.32 -20.94
C THR A 336 -22.35 -23.36 -19.50
N PRO A 337 -23.51 -24.01 -19.25
CA PRO A 337 -23.97 -24.27 -17.88
C PRO A 337 -22.89 -24.98 -17.08
N VAL A 338 -22.54 -24.46 -15.92
CA VAL A 338 -21.65 -25.17 -15.01
C VAL A 338 -22.49 -26.24 -14.33
N GLU A 339 -22.16 -27.53 -14.58
CA GLU A 339 -22.79 -28.62 -13.85
C GLU A 339 -22.61 -28.39 -12.34
N ALA A 340 -23.73 -28.46 -11.62
CA ALA A 340 -23.73 -28.39 -10.16
C ALA A 340 -22.89 -29.55 -9.61
N GLY A 341 -21.69 -29.25 -9.15
CA GLY A 341 -20.81 -30.26 -8.54
C GLY A 341 -21.30 -30.68 -7.15
N PRO A 342 -20.74 -31.75 -6.58
CA PRO A 342 -21.18 -32.34 -5.33
C PRO A 342 -21.15 -31.34 -4.16
N LYS A 343 -21.98 -31.55 -3.13
CA LYS A 343 -22.18 -30.70 -1.94
C LYS A 343 -20.89 -30.23 -1.24
N ARG A 344 -19.78 -30.97 -1.36
CA ARG A 344 -18.44 -30.58 -0.87
C ARG A 344 -17.96 -29.22 -1.40
N ARG A 345 -18.40 -28.83 -2.60
CA ARG A 345 -18.01 -27.52 -3.21
C ARG A 345 -18.67 -26.32 -2.53
N ALA A 346 -19.77 -26.49 -1.82
CA ALA A 346 -20.43 -25.40 -1.08
C ALA A 346 -19.57 -24.90 0.09
N PHE A 347 -18.90 -25.80 0.81
CA PHE A 347 -17.98 -25.43 1.90
C PHE A 347 -16.62 -24.91 1.43
N ALA A 348 -16.22 -25.26 0.20
CA ALA A 348 -14.96 -24.78 -0.37
C ALA A 348 -14.96 -23.27 -0.65
N ALA A 349 -16.11 -22.73 -1.02
CA ALA A 349 -16.23 -21.31 -1.41
C ALA A 349 -15.86 -20.35 -0.26
N PRO A 350 -16.47 -20.42 0.93
CA PRO A 350 -16.11 -19.54 2.02
C PRO A 350 -14.65 -19.75 2.46
N ALA A 351 -14.13 -20.97 2.47
CA ALA A 351 -12.75 -21.23 2.83
C ALA A 351 -11.75 -20.56 1.88
N LEU A 352 -12.01 -20.59 0.56
CA LEU A 352 -11.14 -19.95 -0.43
C LEU A 352 -11.21 -18.42 -0.37
N ILE A 353 -12.40 -17.85 -0.11
CA ILE A 353 -12.59 -16.40 0.03
C ILE A 353 -11.88 -15.89 1.30
N VAL A 354 -12.08 -16.58 2.43
CA VAL A 354 -11.39 -16.24 3.69
C VAL A 354 -9.89 -16.39 3.53
N TYR A 355 -9.43 -17.45 2.86
CA TYR A 355 -8.00 -17.64 2.62
C TYR A 355 -7.42 -16.52 1.74
N ALA A 356 -8.14 -16.03 0.73
CA ALA A 356 -7.71 -14.89 -0.08
C ALA A 356 -7.58 -13.63 0.78
N ALA A 357 -8.55 -13.35 1.67
CA ALA A 357 -8.47 -12.25 2.62
C ALA A 357 -7.24 -12.36 3.54
N ILE A 358 -7.01 -13.52 4.13
CA ILE A 358 -5.84 -13.79 4.99
C ILE A 358 -4.54 -13.61 4.20
N THR A 359 -4.47 -14.12 2.97
CA THR A 359 -3.30 -14.04 2.09
C THR A 359 -2.83 -12.61 1.86
N ILE A 360 -3.75 -11.66 1.74
CA ILE A 360 -3.40 -10.27 1.51
C ILE A 360 -3.33 -9.47 2.81
N ALA A 361 -4.29 -9.62 3.72
CA ALA A 361 -4.37 -8.79 4.91
C ALA A 361 -3.24 -9.05 5.91
N VAL A 362 -2.90 -10.34 6.17
CA VAL A 362 -1.92 -10.68 7.21
C VAL A 362 -0.50 -10.19 6.86
N PRO A 363 0.06 -10.45 5.67
CA PRO A 363 1.38 -9.93 5.34
C PRO A 363 1.44 -8.40 5.30
N LEU A 364 0.40 -7.73 4.77
CA LEU A 364 0.32 -6.28 4.78
C LEU A 364 0.32 -5.73 6.20
N GLN A 365 -0.52 -6.28 7.10
CA GLN A 365 -0.63 -5.84 8.49
C GLN A 365 0.66 -6.03 9.29
N LEU A 366 1.38 -7.12 9.02
CA LEU A 366 2.58 -7.45 9.80
C LEU A 366 3.83 -6.71 9.33
N GLY A 367 3.95 -6.36 8.04
CA GLY A 367 5.22 -5.85 7.54
C GLY A 367 5.19 -4.67 6.58
N LEU A 368 4.01 -4.19 6.14
CA LEU A 368 3.95 -3.15 5.11
C LEU A 368 3.07 -1.96 5.47
N THR A 369 1.80 -2.18 5.87
CA THR A 369 0.87 -1.08 6.12
C THR A 369 -0.24 -1.52 7.08
N HIS A 370 -1.03 -0.56 7.58
CA HIS A 370 -2.25 -0.90 8.32
C HIS A 370 -3.26 -1.56 7.38
N ALA A 371 -3.59 -2.82 7.64
CA ALA A 371 -4.40 -3.63 6.74
C ALA A 371 -5.75 -4.10 7.34
N VAL A 372 -6.09 -3.66 8.55
CA VAL A 372 -7.40 -3.91 9.16
C VAL A 372 -8.33 -2.77 8.76
N PRO A 373 -9.42 -3.01 8.00
CA PRO A 373 -10.36 -1.95 7.68
C PRO A 373 -11.00 -1.37 8.94
N THR A 374 -11.07 -0.05 9.03
CA THR A 374 -11.67 0.67 10.16
C THR A 374 -12.78 1.60 9.66
N GLY A 375 -13.83 1.82 10.46
CA GLY A 375 -14.91 2.74 10.14
C GLY A 375 -15.54 2.50 8.76
N THR A 376 -15.61 3.53 7.95
CA THR A 376 -16.20 3.50 6.60
C THR A 376 -15.42 2.66 5.58
N ARG A 377 -14.19 2.24 5.90
CA ARG A 377 -13.37 1.39 5.01
C ARG A 377 -14.00 0.02 4.75
N TRP A 378 -14.80 -0.53 5.67
CA TRP A 378 -15.54 -1.76 5.44
C TRP A 378 -16.56 -1.62 4.31
N TRP A 379 -17.28 -0.51 4.29
CA TRP A 379 -18.19 -0.18 3.19
C TRP A 379 -17.44 0.02 1.88
N SER A 380 -16.38 0.82 1.91
CA SER A 380 -15.53 1.08 0.73
C SER A 380 -14.94 -0.21 0.17
N LEU A 381 -14.47 -1.12 1.05
CA LEU A 381 -14.00 -2.44 0.65
C LEU A 381 -15.08 -3.23 -0.07
N ALA A 382 -16.31 -3.25 0.46
CA ALA A 382 -17.40 -3.99 -0.16
C ALA A 382 -17.70 -3.48 -1.58
N VAL A 383 -17.72 -2.15 -1.78
CA VAL A 383 -18.00 -1.53 -3.08
C VAL A 383 -16.87 -1.79 -4.08
N VAL A 384 -15.61 -1.57 -3.68
CA VAL A 384 -14.44 -1.80 -4.54
C VAL A 384 -14.32 -3.29 -4.87
N TRP A 385 -14.54 -4.16 -3.89
CA TRP A 385 -14.54 -5.61 -4.08
C TRP A 385 -15.60 -6.05 -5.08
N ALA A 386 -16.83 -5.54 -4.97
CA ALA A 386 -17.89 -5.83 -5.92
C ALA A 386 -17.51 -5.43 -7.36
N GLY A 387 -16.93 -4.24 -7.56
CA GLY A 387 -16.48 -3.78 -8.87
C GLY A 387 -15.44 -4.72 -9.49
N PHE A 388 -14.38 -5.07 -8.76
CA PHE A 388 -13.37 -6.02 -9.24
C PHE A 388 -13.91 -7.44 -9.41
N ALA A 389 -14.87 -7.89 -8.59
CA ALA A 389 -15.50 -9.19 -8.72
C ALA A 389 -16.36 -9.28 -10.00
N ILE A 390 -17.12 -8.22 -10.33
CA ILE A 390 -17.88 -8.12 -11.58
C ILE A 390 -16.93 -8.14 -12.78
N LEU A 391 -15.82 -7.39 -12.71
CA LEU A 391 -14.78 -7.39 -13.74
C LEU A 391 -14.20 -8.79 -13.95
N ALA A 392 -13.75 -9.44 -12.86
CA ALA A 392 -13.14 -10.76 -12.90
C ALA A 392 -14.13 -11.84 -13.43
N TYR A 393 -15.40 -11.76 -13.01
CA TYR A 393 -16.43 -12.67 -13.48
C TYR A 393 -16.73 -12.51 -14.97
N GLY A 394 -16.73 -11.27 -15.48
CA GLY A 394 -16.92 -10.97 -16.91
C GLY A 394 -15.72 -11.37 -17.77
N SER A 395 -14.50 -11.30 -17.21
CA SER A 395 -13.25 -11.57 -17.94
C SER A 395 -13.03 -13.06 -18.23
N GLU A 396 -13.65 -13.96 -17.46
CA GLU A 396 -13.51 -15.43 -17.61
C GLU A 396 -12.03 -15.89 -17.62
N HIS A 397 -11.56 -16.44 -18.75
CA HIS A 397 -10.15 -16.86 -18.93
C HIS A 397 -9.22 -15.73 -19.37
N ALA A 398 -9.77 -14.55 -19.66
CA ALA A 398 -9.03 -13.38 -20.13
C ALA A 398 -8.67 -12.38 -19.00
N VAL A 399 -8.59 -12.85 -17.73
CA VAL A 399 -8.35 -11.96 -16.58
C VAL A 399 -7.07 -11.14 -16.78
N LEU A 400 -5.97 -11.75 -17.20
CA LEU A 400 -4.70 -11.04 -17.39
C LEU A 400 -4.78 -9.93 -18.47
N PRO A 401 -5.18 -10.20 -19.73
CA PRO A 401 -5.26 -9.14 -20.74
C PRO A 401 -6.29 -8.06 -20.38
N VAL A 402 -7.41 -8.41 -19.75
CA VAL A 402 -8.39 -7.43 -19.28
C VAL A 402 -7.81 -6.57 -18.16
N SER A 403 -7.01 -7.15 -17.26
CA SER A 403 -6.30 -6.41 -16.22
C SER A 403 -5.35 -5.36 -16.81
N VAL A 404 -4.57 -5.75 -17.82
CA VAL A 404 -3.68 -4.81 -18.53
C VAL A 404 -4.48 -3.65 -19.15
N VAL A 405 -5.59 -3.95 -19.79
CA VAL A 405 -6.50 -2.94 -20.37
C VAL A 405 -7.01 -1.97 -19.32
N VAL A 406 -7.47 -2.46 -18.18
CA VAL A 406 -7.99 -1.62 -17.09
C VAL A 406 -6.90 -0.71 -16.51
N VAL A 407 -5.69 -1.23 -16.30
CA VAL A 407 -4.55 -0.40 -15.83
C VAL A 407 -4.22 0.69 -16.85
N ILE A 408 -4.14 0.34 -18.14
CA ILE A 408 -3.90 1.32 -19.21
C ILE A 408 -5.01 2.38 -19.24
N ALA A 409 -6.28 1.98 -19.12
CA ALA A 409 -7.41 2.91 -19.10
C ALA A 409 -7.36 3.86 -17.89
N LEU A 410 -6.95 3.38 -16.70
CA LEU A 410 -6.77 4.22 -15.52
C LEU A 410 -5.63 5.22 -15.70
N VAL A 411 -4.49 4.78 -16.25
CA VAL A 411 -3.35 5.66 -16.55
C VAL A 411 -3.74 6.72 -17.58
N ALA A 412 -4.40 6.31 -18.66
CA ALA A 412 -4.89 7.24 -19.68
C ALA A 412 -5.91 8.25 -19.10
N ALA A 413 -6.82 7.78 -18.24
CA ALA A 413 -7.78 8.65 -17.56
C ALA A 413 -7.06 9.70 -16.66
N ALA A 414 -5.99 9.32 -15.97
CA ALA A 414 -5.21 10.26 -15.16
C ALA A 414 -4.47 11.29 -16.03
N ILE A 415 -3.87 10.87 -17.15
CA ILE A 415 -3.19 11.76 -18.11
C ILE A 415 -4.18 12.76 -18.75
N LEU A 416 -5.40 12.30 -19.04
CA LEU A 416 -6.47 13.11 -19.64
C LEU A 416 -7.24 13.98 -18.61
N GLY A 417 -6.87 13.94 -17.32
CA GLY A 417 -7.54 14.71 -16.28
C GLY A 417 -8.95 14.20 -15.90
N LEU A 418 -9.31 12.99 -16.31
CA LEU A 418 -10.58 12.35 -15.93
C LEU A 418 -10.59 11.86 -14.48
N THR A 419 -9.41 11.61 -13.93
CA THR A 419 -9.19 11.22 -12.53
C THR A 419 -7.90 11.85 -11.99
N SER A 420 -7.58 11.63 -10.71
CA SER A 420 -6.38 12.19 -10.08
C SER A 420 -5.09 11.61 -10.68
N SER A 421 -4.09 12.48 -10.87
CA SER A 421 -2.73 12.09 -11.28
C SER A 421 -2.02 11.17 -10.29
N PHE A 422 -2.48 11.06 -9.05
CA PHE A 422 -1.99 10.09 -8.07
C PHE A 422 -2.06 8.63 -8.59
N VAL A 423 -2.99 8.34 -9.51
CA VAL A 423 -3.05 7.04 -10.21
C VAL A 423 -1.71 6.67 -10.84
N LEU A 424 -0.94 7.62 -11.37
CA LEU A 424 0.35 7.37 -12.00
C LEU A 424 1.39 6.80 -11.03
N LEU A 425 1.31 7.20 -9.75
CA LEU A 425 2.18 6.67 -8.68
C LEU A 425 1.82 5.25 -8.28
N VAL A 426 0.52 4.91 -8.26
CA VAL A 426 0.03 3.62 -7.76
C VAL A 426 -0.22 2.58 -8.86
N ALA A 427 -0.24 2.98 -10.14
CA ALA A 427 -0.51 2.09 -11.27
C ALA A 427 0.43 0.87 -11.34
N PRO A 428 1.76 0.98 -11.08
CA PRO A 428 2.64 -0.19 -11.06
C PRO A 428 2.23 -1.21 -10.00
N LEU A 429 1.88 -0.75 -8.79
CA LEU A 429 1.42 -1.64 -7.72
C LEU A 429 0.08 -2.29 -8.06
N LEU A 430 -0.86 -1.52 -8.62
CA LEU A 430 -2.14 -2.05 -9.09
C LEU A 430 -1.92 -3.12 -10.16
N ALA A 431 -1.00 -2.91 -11.12
CA ALA A 431 -0.66 -3.90 -12.14
C ALA A 431 -0.14 -5.20 -11.51
N VAL A 432 0.75 -5.14 -10.51
CA VAL A 432 1.25 -6.31 -9.78
C VAL A 432 0.11 -7.05 -9.08
N LEU A 433 -0.79 -6.35 -8.41
CA LEU A 433 -1.94 -6.96 -7.73
C LEU A 433 -2.89 -7.64 -8.72
N MET A 434 -3.14 -7.03 -9.88
CA MET A 434 -4.00 -7.61 -10.92
C MET A 434 -3.35 -8.81 -11.61
N VAL A 435 -2.03 -8.81 -11.81
CA VAL A 435 -1.29 -10.01 -12.26
C VAL A 435 -1.43 -11.13 -11.24
N TRP A 436 -1.30 -10.82 -9.96
CA TRP A 436 -1.49 -11.81 -8.89
C TRP A 436 -2.91 -12.38 -8.86
N GLN A 437 -3.94 -11.51 -9.00
CA GLN A 437 -5.32 -11.95 -9.20
C GLN A 437 -5.46 -12.91 -10.40
N ALA A 438 -4.82 -12.61 -11.52
CA ALA A 438 -4.86 -13.46 -12.72
C ALA A 438 -4.22 -14.83 -12.46
N MET A 439 -3.09 -14.86 -11.75
CA MET A 439 -2.42 -16.11 -11.35
C MET A 439 -3.33 -16.96 -10.44
N TRP A 440 -3.98 -16.35 -9.45
CA TRP A 440 -4.95 -17.03 -8.58
C TRP A 440 -6.12 -17.59 -9.38
N SER A 441 -6.67 -16.80 -10.28
CA SER A 441 -7.75 -17.23 -11.17
C SER A 441 -7.33 -18.44 -12.01
N ALA A 442 -6.13 -18.41 -12.59
CA ALA A 442 -5.60 -19.50 -13.38
C ALA A 442 -5.41 -20.79 -12.56
N VAL A 443 -4.90 -20.69 -11.34
CA VAL A 443 -4.76 -21.85 -10.42
C VAL A 443 -6.13 -22.41 -10.08
N LEU A 444 -7.10 -21.61 -9.65
CA LEU A 444 -8.43 -22.07 -9.24
C LEU A 444 -9.22 -22.68 -10.41
N HIS A 445 -9.03 -22.19 -11.63
CA HIS A 445 -9.61 -22.80 -12.84
C HIS A 445 -9.13 -24.25 -13.04
N ARG A 446 -7.86 -24.57 -12.73
CA ARG A 446 -7.34 -25.95 -12.81
C ARG A 446 -8.02 -26.90 -11.84
N PHE A 447 -8.50 -26.40 -10.72
CA PHE A 447 -9.27 -27.17 -9.72
C PHE A 447 -10.78 -27.18 -10.00
N ALA A 448 -11.22 -26.66 -11.15
CA ALA A 448 -12.62 -26.52 -11.54
C ALA A 448 -13.47 -25.77 -10.47
N ALA A 449 -12.87 -24.77 -9.79
CA ALA A 449 -13.62 -23.90 -8.89
C ALA A 449 -14.75 -23.18 -9.65
N PRO A 450 -15.90 -22.94 -9.00
CA PRO A 450 -16.97 -22.14 -9.60
C PRO A 450 -16.49 -20.73 -9.97
N ARG A 451 -16.90 -20.23 -11.12
CA ARG A 451 -16.47 -18.89 -11.62
C ARG A 451 -16.68 -17.77 -10.62
N TRP A 452 -17.81 -17.78 -9.91
CA TRP A 452 -18.11 -16.77 -8.90
C TRP A 452 -17.14 -16.86 -7.70
N VAL A 453 -16.67 -18.05 -7.32
CA VAL A 453 -15.65 -18.22 -6.27
C VAL A 453 -14.33 -17.64 -6.72
N ILE A 454 -13.93 -17.94 -7.98
CA ILE A 454 -12.69 -17.42 -8.56
C ILE A 454 -12.73 -15.89 -8.58
N ALA A 455 -13.86 -15.32 -9.03
CA ALA A 455 -14.05 -13.88 -9.10
C ALA A 455 -14.00 -13.23 -7.72
N LEU A 456 -14.73 -13.76 -6.73
CA LEU A 456 -14.76 -13.20 -5.38
C LEU A 456 -13.41 -13.35 -4.66
N ALA A 457 -12.80 -14.53 -4.70
CA ALA A 457 -11.51 -14.76 -4.02
C ALA A 457 -10.38 -13.95 -4.67
N GLY A 458 -10.28 -13.97 -6.00
CA GLY A 458 -9.23 -13.24 -6.72
C GLY A 458 -9.34 -11.73 -6.58
N SER A 459 -10.54 -11.18 -6.62
CA SER A 459 -10.75 -9.72 -6.51
C SER A 459 -10.43 -9.15 -5.12
N LEU A 460 -10.48 -9.95 -4.05
CA LEU A 460 -10.04 -9.52 -2.72
C LEU A 460 -8.56 -9.14 -2.69
N LEU A 461 -7.72 -9.84 -3.46
CA LEU A 461 -6.28 -9.55 -3.51
C LEU A 461 -5.99 -8.14 -4.03
N VAL A 462 -6.90 -7.57 -4.82
CA VAL A 462 -6.80 -6.21 -5.36
C VAL A 462 -7.59 -5.21 -4.51
N ALA A 463 -8.84 -5.53 -4.18
CA ALA A 463 -9.73 -4.62 -3.49
C ALA A 463 -9.29 -4.32 -2.04
N TRP A 464 -8.74 -5.31 -1.34
CA TRP A 464 -8.31 -5.14 0.05
C TRP A 464 -7.21 -4.09 0.20
N PRO A 465 -6.06 -4.17 -0.52
CA PRO A 465 -5.04 -3.13 -0.46
C PRO A 465 -5.59 -1.74 -0.80
N ILE A 466 -6.41 -1.62 -1.86
CA ILE A 466 -7.01 -0.36 -2.26
C ILE A 466 -7.83 0.25 -1.11
N ALA A 467 -8.69 -0.55 -0.47
CA ALA A 467 -9.58 -0.05 0.58
C ALA A 467 -8.83 0.35 1.86
N VAL A 468 -7.70 -0.30 2.18
CA VAL A 468 -6.97 -0.04 3.43
C VAL A 468 -5.86 1.00 3.28
N THR A 469 -5.31 1.18 2.06
CA THR A 469 -4.22 2.15 1.86
C THR A 469 -4.70 3.51 1.41
N LEU A 470 -5.69 3.59 0.50
CA LEU A 470 -6.20 4.88 0.07
C LEU A 470 -6.87 5.63 1.24
N PRO A 471 -6.72 6.97 1.33
CA PRO A 471 -7.33 7.71 2.42
C PRO A 471 -8.85 7.74 2.31
N THR A 472 -9.50 7.72 3.49
CA THR A 472 -10.91 8.08 3.57
C THR A 472 -11.04 9.59 3.41
N VAL A 473 -11.98 10.02 2.57
CA VAL A 473 -12.22 11.44 2.25
C VAL A 473 -13.67 11.84 2.53
N SER A 474 -13.88 13.12 2.82
CA SER A 474 -15.21 13.72 3.01
C SER A 474 -15.52 14.71 1.91
#